data_9eb1f88f0483fc2b8cffb8e446ad0b18
#
_entry.id   9eb1f88f0483fc2b8cffb8e446ad0b18
#
_cell.length_a   1.000
_cell.length_b   1.000
_cell.length_c   1.000
_cell.angle_alpha   90.00
_cell.angle_beta   90.00
_cell.angle_gamma   90.00
#
_symmetry.space_group_name_H-M   'P 1'
#
loop_
_entity.id
_entity.type
_entity.pdbx_description
1 polymer ?
#
loop_
_entity_poly.entity_id
_entity_poly.type
_entity_poly.pdbx_seq_one_letter_code
_entity_poly.pdbx_strand_id
1 'polypeptide(L)'
;MTNSAITAYWDAAADTFDQAPDHGLTTAPTRAAWVARLTSWLPATPASVLDVGCGTGSLSKLIAEAGHRVTGVDLAPRMVDQARAKLRSAGLRGSFLVGDAADPPTGDERYDVLLSRHVLWTLPDPQAVLRQWTARLRSGGLLILVEGRWREAGQSGAPYVEGAETLPWHGGVTAEDLTAAVGPLVADLRVEDLKNDPDLWGGPVTDERYALIACV
;
A
#
# COMPACT_ATOMS: atom_id res chain seq x y z
N MET A 1 20.40 -1.85 7.34
CA MET A 1 19.17 -1.16 7.82
C MET A 1 18.42 -2.08 8.75
N THR A 2 17.86 -1.60 9.86
CA THR A 2 17.15 -2.42 10.84
C THR A 2 15.66 -2.02 10.87
N ASN A 3 14.75 -2.96 11.12
CA ASN A 3 13.32 -2.67 11.32
C ASN A 3 13.09 -1.61 12.41
N SER A 4 13.94 -1.57 13.43
CA SER A 4 13.88 -0.57 14.50
C SER A 4 14.05 0.87 13.99
N ALA A 5 14.98 1.14 13.07
CA ALA A 5 15.18 2.48 12.51
C ALA A 5 14.00 2.88 11.61
N ILE A 6 13.49 1.95 10.83
CA ILE A 6 12.31 2.16 9.97
C ILE A 6 11.08 2.46 10.83
N THR A 7 10.84 1.65 11.87
CA THR A 7 9.74 1.86 12.82
C THR A 7 9.81 3.23 13.46
N ALA A 8 10.99 3.63 13.96
CA ALA A 8 11.17 4.93 14.60
C ALA A 8 10.87 6.10 13.65
N TYR A 9 11.29 5.98 12.38
CA TYR A 9 11.01 7.00 11.37
C TYR A 9 9.50 7.15 11.12
N TRP A 10 8.80 6.06 10.86
CA TRP A 10 7.36 6.11 10.58
C TRP A 10 6.51 6.44 11.82
N ASP A 11 6.92 6.00 13.00
CA ASP A 11 6.29 6.44 14.25
C ASP A 11 6.40 7.96 14.46
N ALA A 12 7.56 8.53 14.16
CA ALA A 12 7.74 10.00 14.25
C ALA A 12 6.89 10.74 13.21
N ALA A 13 6.71 10.15 12.01
CA ALA A 13 5.92 10.74 10.94
C ALA A 13 4.40 10.64 11.17
N ALA A 14 3.93 9.75 12.04
CA ALA A 14 2.52 9.41 12.16
C ALA A 14 1.60 10.62 12.41
N ASP A 15 2.01 11.58 13.24
CA ASP A 15 1.17 12.75 13.61
C ASP A 15 0.93 13.72 12.45
N THR A 16 1.82 13.72 11.46
CA THR A 16 1.75 14.64 10.32
C THR A 16 1.45 13.92 8.99
N PHE A 17 1.43 12.59 9.00
CA PHE A 17 1.30 11.77 7.80
C PHE A 17 0.05 12.11 6.98
N ASP A 18 -1.08 12.29 7.63
CA ASP A 18 -2.36 12.63 6.99
C ASP A 18 -2.44 14.08 6.47
N GLN A 19 -1.43 14.92 6.72
CA GLN A 19 -1.40 16.29 6.19
C GLN A 19 -1.10 16.31 4.69
N ALA A 20 -0.40 15.31 4.17
CA ALA A 20 -0.25 15.14 2.74
C ALA A 20 -1.59 14.72 2.11
N PRO A 21 -2.04 15.40 1.03
CA PRO A 21 -3.37 15.19 0.45
C PRO A 21 -3.66 13.74 0.07
N ASP A 22 -2.68 13.06 -0.52
CA ASP A 22 -2.78 11.68 -0.98
C ASP A 22 -2.64 10.65 0.15
N HIS A 23 -2.10 11.02 1.31
CA HIS A 23 -2.02 10.14 2.48
C HIS A 23 -3.30 10.19 3.32
N GLY A 24 -3.70 11.40 3.73
CA GLY A 24 -4.87 11.58 4.60
C GLY A 24 -6.21 11.49 3.87
N LEU A 25 -6.24 11.66 2.55
CA LEU A 25 -7.45 11.73 1.71
C LEU A 25 -8.45 12.75 2.28
N THR A 26 -7.93 13.90 2.73
CA THR A 26 -8.69 14.89 3.50
C THR A 26 -9.58 15.77 2.64
N THR A 27 -9.25 15.93 1.35
CA THR A 27 -10.07 16.72 0.42
C THR A 27 -11.16 15.86 -0.23
N ALA A 28 -12.33 16.46 -0.52
CA ALA A 28 -13.41 15.74 -1.17
C ALA A 28 -13.04 15.20 -2.56
N PRO A 29 -12.32 15.95 -3.43
CA PRO A 29 -11.87 15.43 -4.72
C PRO A 29 -10.94 14.20 -4.56
N THR A 30 -9.90 14.30 -3.72
CA THR A 30 -8.95 13.19 -3.52
C THR A 30 -9.65 11.95 -2.97
N ARG A 31 -10.53 12.15 -2.00
CA ARG A 31 -11.32 11.02 -1.47
C ARG A 31 -12.20 10.39 -2.54
N ALA A 32 -12.90 11.19 -3.36
CA ALA A 32 -13.78 10.68 -4.42
C ALA A 32 -12.99 9.92 -5.50
N ALA A 33 -11.82 10.42 -5.89
CA ALA A 33 -10.95 9.75 -6.85
C ALA A 33 -10.51 8.37 -6.34
N TRP A 34 -10.04 8.27 -5.09
CA TRP A 34 -9.67 6.99 -4.49
C TRP A 34 -10.85 6.04 -4.32
N VAL A 35 -12.04 6.54 -3.95
CA VAL A 35 -13.26 5.71 -3.90
C VAL A 35 -13.57 5.13 -5.28
N ALA A 36 -13.48 5.93 -6.35
CA ALA A 36 -13.75 5.47 -7.72
C ALA A 36 -12.75 4.37 -8.13
N ARG A 37 -11.46 4.55 -7.85
CA ARG A 37 -10.44 3.54 -8.16
C ARG A 37 -10.65 2.25 -7.37
N LEU A 38 -10.81 2.34 -6.06
CA LEU A 38 -11.07 1.15 -5.22
C LEU A 38 -12.33 0.41 -5.65
N THR A 39 -13.41 1.13 -5.98
CA THR A 39 -14.65 0.52 -6.49
C THR A 39 -14.43 -0.23 -7.81
N SER A 40 -13.54 0.27 -8.68
CA SER A 40 -13.25 -0.39 -9.97
C SER A 40 -12.32 -1.60 -9.83
N TRP A 41 -11.53 -1.68 -8.77
CA TRP A 41 -10.56 -2.76 -8.55
C TRP A 41 -11.09 -3.87 -7.65
N LEU A 42 -11.86 -3.51 -6.63
CA LEU A 42 -12.36 -4.45 -5.63
C LEU A 42 -13.56 -5.26 -6.14
N PRO A 43 -13.78 -6.48 -5.62
CA PRO A 43 -14.99 -7.23 -5.92
C PRO A 43 -16.26 -6.46 -5.55
N ALA A 44 -17.32 -6.61 -6.35
CA ALA A 44 -18.61 -5.99 -6.06
C ALA A 44 -19.30 -6.57 -4.81
N THR A 45 -18.90 -7.76 -4.36
CA THR A 45 -19.40 -8.41 -3.15
C THR A 45 -18.45 -8.24 -1.98
N PRO A 46 -18.92 -8.27 -0.72
CA PRO A 46 -18.05 -8.17 0.45
C PRO A 46 -16.91 -9.20 0.43
N ALA A 47 -15.69 -8.72 0.49
CA ALA A 47 -14.46 -9.49 0.42
C ALA A 47 -13.59 -9.29 1.67
N SER A 48 -12.67 -10.23 1.93
CA SER A 48 -11.60 -10.06 2.91
C SER A 48 -10.40 -9.38 2.24
N VAL A 49 -9.97 -8.26 2.79
CA VAL A 49 -8.87 -7.44 2.24
C VAL A 49 -7.75 -7.36 3.25
N LEU A 50 -6.54 -7.71 2.84
CA LEU A 50 -5.31 -7.45 3.58
C LEU A 50 -4.66 -6.18 3.02
N ASP A 51 -4.56 -5.13 3.83
CA ASP A 51 -3.91 -3.85 3.50
C ASP A 51 -2.51 -3.83 4.13
N VAL A 52 -1.49 -4.09 3.33
CA VAL A 52 -0.09 -4.21 3.78
C VAL A 52 0.61 -2.87 3.65
N GLY A 53 1.18 -2.40 4.77
CA GLY A 53 1.67 -1.03 4.90
C GLY A 53 0.50 -0.05 4.99
N CYS A 54 -0.50 -0.37 5.81
CA CYS A 54 -1.76 0.38 5.86
C CYS A 54 -1.62 1.82 6.37
N GLY A 55 -0.46 2.18 6.97
CA GLY A 55 -0.21 3.50 7.54
C GLY A 55 -1.29 3.89 8.54
N THR A 56 -1.79 5.11 8.42
CA THR A 56 -2.88 5.65 9.25
C THR A 56 -4.27 5.12 8.87
N GLY A 57 -4.37 4.16 7.94
CA GLY A 57 -5.61 3.48 7.56
C GLY A 57 -6.54 4.27 6.65
N SER A 58 -6.04 5.22 5.85
CA SER A 58 -6.92 6.02 4.98
C SER A 58 -7.57 5.18 3.89
N LEU A 59 -6.84 4.30 3.18
CA LEU A 59 -7.44 3.36 2.22
C LEU A 59 -8.25 2.28 2.93
N SER A 60 -7.75 1.72 4.03
CA SER A 60 -8.48 0.77 4.87
C SER A 60 -9.87 1.28 5.25
N LYS A 61 -10.00 2.59 5.56
CA LYS A 61 -11.29 3.20 5.88
C LYS A 61 -12.23 3.19 4.68
N LEU A 62 -11.75 3.58 3.48
CA LEU A 62 -12.58 3.57 2.27
C LEU A 62 -13.04 2.14 1.91
N ILE A 63 -12.16 1.16 2.07
CA ILE A 63 -12.46 -0.26 1.84
C ILE A 63 -13.54 -0.75 2.81
N ALA A 64 -13.43 -0.37 4.09
CA ALA A 64 -14.43 -0.73 5.10
C ALA A 64 -15.79 -0.02 4.85
N GLU A 65 -15.78 1.24 4.38
CA GLU A 65 -16.98 1.98 3.97
C GLU A 65 -17.68 1.33 2.78
N ALA A 66 -16.92 0.70 1.87
CA ALA A 66 -17.45 -0.08 0.75
C ALA A 66 -18.02 -1.45 1.18
N GLY A 67 -17.94 -1.81 2.47
CA GLY A 67 -18.53 -3.03 3.02
C GLY A 67 -17.61 -4.25 3.04
N HIS A 68 -16.32 -4.09 2.75
CA HIS A 68 -15.34 -5.17 2.83
C HIS A 68 -14.81 -5.35 4.26
N ARG A 69 -14.28 -6.53 4.56
CA ARG A 69 -13.59 -6.83 5.83
C ARG A 69 -12.10 -6.53 5.68
N VAL A 70 -11.59 -5.59 6.44
CA VAL A 70 -10.20 -5.13 6.35
C VAL A 70 -9.36 -5.67 7.49
N THR A 71 -8.20 -6.22 7.15
CA THR A 71 -7.07 -6.43 8.05
C THR A 71 -5.92 -5.57 7.55
N GLY A 72 -5.50 -4.57 8.35
CA GLY A 72 -4.37 -3.71 8.05
C GLY A 72 -3.12 -4.16 8.83
N VAL A 73 -1.96 -4.08 8.19
CA VAL A 73 -0.66 -4.36 8.82
C VAL A 73 0.28 -3.19 8.56
N ASP A 74 0.93 -2.69 9.59
CA ASP A 74 1.98 -1.68 9.47
C ASP A 74 3.08 -1.94 10.50
N LEU A 75 4.32 -1.59 10.15
CA LEU A 75 5.47 -1.79 11.02
C LEU A 75 5.47 -0.82 12.21
N ALA A 76 4.89 0.38 12.06
CA ALA A 76 4.88 1.46 13.03
C ALA A 76 3.66 1.39 13.94
N PRO A 77 3.81 1.16 15.26
CA PRO A 77 2.70 1.11 16.22
C PRO A 77 1.80 2.34 16.19
N ARG A 78 2.37 3.56 16.05
CA ARG A 78 1.59 4.80 16.03
C ARG A 78 0.73 4.94 14.78
N MET A 79 1.20 4.44 13.63
CA MET A 79 0.38 4.33 12.41
C MET A 79 -0.82 3.43 12.65
N VAL A 80 -0.58 2.24 13.20
CA VAL A 80 -1.63 1.27 13.53
C VAL A 80 -2.65 1.84 14.52
N ASP A 81 -2.21 2.58 15.54
CA ASP A 81 -3.12 3.20 16.51
C ASP A 81 -3.99 4.29 15.87
N GLN A 82 -3.44 5.07 14.92
CA GLN A 82 -4.23 6.03 14.16
C GLN A 82 -5.24 5.33 13.23
N ALA A 83 -4.85 4.24 12.56
CA ALA A 83 -5.75 3.45 11.73
C ALA A 83 -6.94 2.92 12.54
N ARG A 84 -6.67 2.37 13.73
CA ARG A 84 -7.71 1.92 14.68
C ARG A 84 -8.63 3.05 15.10
N ALA A 85 -8.06 4.21 15.45
CA ALA A 85 -8.83 5.39 15.84
C ALA A 85 -9.70 5.92 14.70
N LYS A 86 -9.14 5.97 13.47
CA LYS A 86 -9.82 6.46 12.27
C LYS A 86 -11.06 5.61 11.90
N LEU A 87 -10.94 4.27 11.92
CA LEU A 87 -12.09 3.41 11.66
C LEU A 87 -13.12 3.50 12.80
N ARG A 88 -12.66 3.44 14.05
CA ARG A 88 -13.55 3.52 15.22
C ARG A 88 -14.37 4.83 15.23
N SER A 89 -13.75 5.96 14.93
CA SER A 89 -14.45 7.25 14.88
C SER A 89 -15.50 7.34 13.77
N ALA A 90 -15.33 6.53 12.72
CA ALA A 90 -16.28 6.40 11.62
C ALA A 90 -17.37 5.32 11.88
N GLY A 91 -17.37 4.66 13.05
CA GLY A 91 -18.28 3.56 13.34
C GLY A 91 -18.00 2.28 12.52
N LEU A 92 -16.83 2.18 11.94
CA LEU A 92 -16.42 1.05 11.08
C LEU A 92 -15.63 0.01 11.88
N ARG A 93 -15.57 -1.21 11.34
CA ARG A 93 -14.81 -2.32 11.91
C ARG A 93 -13.63 -2.68 10.99
N GLY A 94 -12.49 -3.00 11.58
CA GLY A 94 -11.31 -3.51 10.93
C GLY A 94 -10.34 -4.05 11.96
N SER A 95 -9.49 -5.00 11.57
CA SER A 95 -8.36 -5.49 12.37
C SER A 95 -7.11 -4.76 11.96
N PHE A 96 -6.29 -4.31 12.92
CA PHE A 96 -5.02 -3.66 12.63
C PHE A 96 -3.92 -4.25 13.52
N LEU A 97 -2.85 -4.71 12.88
CA LEU A 97 -1.76 -5.42 13.50
C LEU A 97 -0.45 -4.66 13.29
N VAL A 98 0.37 -4.59 14.33
CA VAL A 98 1.76 -4.15 14.18
C VAL A 98 2.57 -5.32 13.67
N GLY A 99 3.24 -5.16 12.54
CA GLY A 99 4.01 -6.24 11.94
C GLY A 99 4.77 -5.84 10.69
N ASP A 100 5.70 -6.72 10.30
CA ASP A 100 6.51 -6.54 9.10
C ASP A 100 5.67 -6.84 7.84
N ALA A 101 5.74 -5.94 6.86
CA ALA A 101 5.13 -6.13 5.56
C ALA A 101 5.68 -7.36 4.81
N ALA A 102 6.95 -7.72 5.08
CA ALA A 102 7.57 -8.89 4.49
C ALA A 102 6.95 -10.21 4.99
N ASP A 103 6.51 -10.24 6.26
CA ASP A 103 5.81 -11.39 6.86
C ASP A 103 4.66 -10.90 7.76
N PRO A 104 3.52 -10.54 7.18
CA PRO A 104 2.37 -10.04 7.92
C PRO A 104 1.90 -11.06 8.99
N PRO A 105 1.72 -10.63 10.26
CA PRO A 105 1.42 -11.55 11.37
C PRO A 105 -0.05 -11.99 11.38
N THR A 106 -0.54 -12.49 10.25
CA THR A 106 -1.92 -12.95 10.03
C THR A 106 -2.08 -14.46 10.09
N GLY A 107 -1.05 -15.18 10.51
CA GLY A 107 -1.05 -16.65 10.56
C GLY A 107 -1.31 -17.26 9.18
N ASP A 108 -2.15 -18.30 9.12
CA ASP A 108 -2.49 -19.00 7.88
C ASP A 108 -3.71 -18.39 7.15
N GLU A 109 -4.16 -17.20 7.57
CA GLU A 109 -5.33 -16.57 6.96
C GLU A 109 -5.08 -16.26 5.48
N ARG A 110 -6.09 -16.53 4.64
CA ARG A 110 -6.09 -16.24 3.21
C ARG A 110 -7.12 -15.16 2.91
N TYR A 111 -6.78 -14.29 1.97
CA TYR A 111 -7.57 -13.12 1.62
C TYR A 111 -8.09 -13.20 0.19
N ASP A 112 -9.20 -12.53 -0.05
CA ASP A 112 -9.74 -12.36 -1.40
C ASP A 112 -8.97 -11.27 -2.16
N VAL A 113 -8.43 -10.27 -1.42
CA VAL A 113 -7.63 -9.17 -1.96
C VAL A 113 -6.45 -8.88 -1.04
N LEU A 114 -5.29 -8.64 -1.62
CA LEU A 114 -4.16 -8.00 -0.96
C LEU A 114 -3.91 -6.66 -1.64
N LEU A 115 -3.97 -5.59 -0.87
CA LEU A 115 -3.64 -4.24 -1.30
C LEU A 115 -2.34 -3.77 -0.64
N SER A 116 -1.50 -3.09 -1.39
CA SER A 116 -0.37 -2.35 -0.86
C SER A 116 -0.17 -1.06 -1.65
N ARG A 117 0.17 0.03 -0.94
CA ARG A 117 0.48 1.32 -1.56
C ARG A 117 1.78 1.89 -1.02
N HIS A 118 2.75 2.10 -1.92
CA HIS A 118 4.04 2.75 -1.63
C HIS A 118 4.85 2.04 -0.52
N VAL A 119 4.92 0.70 -0.55
CA VAL A 119 5.63 -0.11 0.45
C VAL A 119 6.84 -0.83 -0.13
N LEU A 120 6.72 -1.34 -1.37
CA LEU A 120 7.74 -2.22 -1.97
C LEU A 120 9.13 -1.57 -2.04
N TRP A 121 9.20 -0.25 -2.18
CA TRP A 121 10.45 0.50 -2.22
C TRP A 121 11.22 0.54 -0.88
N THR A 122 10.56 0.14 0.21
CA THR A 122 11.14 0.09 1.56
C THR A 122 11.70 -1.29 1.92
N LEU A 123 11.49 -2.30 1.06
CA LEU A 123 11.77 -3.69 1.37
C LEU A 123 13.13 -4.15 0.82
N PRO A 124 13.89 -4.93 1.62
CA PRO A 124 15.21 -5.41 1.21
C PRO A 124 15.16 -6.52 0.15
N ASP A 125 14.11 -7.33 0.11
CA ASP A 125 13.88 -8.37 -0.90
C ASP A 125 12.42 -8.32 -1.37
N PRO A 126 12.07 -7.36 -2.24
CA PRO A 126 10.70 -7.21 -2.72
C PRO A 126 10.22 -8.42 -3.53
N GLN A 127 11.11 -9.16 -4.18
CA GLN A 127 10.73 -10.36 -4.94
C GLN A 127 10.31 -11.51 -4.01
N ALA A 128 11.04 -11.74 -2.91
CA ALA A 128 10.62 -12.71 -1.90
C ALA A 128 9.28 -12.32 -1.27
N VAL A 129 9.11 -11.02 -1.00
CA VAL A 129 7.86 -10.49 -0.44
C VAL A 129 6.68 -10.68 -1.39
N LEU A 130 6.82 -10.40 -2.67
CA LEU A 130 5.77 -10.63 -3.66
C LEU A 130 5.33 -12.10 -3.72
N ARG A 131 6.27 -13.05 -3.65
CA ARG A 131 5.92 -14.48 -3.53
C ARG A 131 5.13 -14.79 -2.26
N GLN A 132 5.49 -14.19 -1.13
CA GLN A 132 4.75 -14.38 0.12
C GLN A 132 3.37 -13.74 0.06
N TRP A 133 3.24 -12.56 -0.52
CA TRP A 133 1.95 -11.87 -0.65
C TRP A 133 0.98 -12.63 -1.57
N THR A 134 1.45 -13.12 -2.72
CA THR A 134 0.62 -13.95 -3.60
C THR A 134 0.20 -15.26 -2.91
N ALA A 135 1.08 -15.85 -2.10
CA ALA A 135 0.74 -17.03 -1.31
C ALA A 135 -0.30 -16.78 -0.21
N ARG A 136 -0.55 -15.54 0.19
CA ARG A 136 -1.61 -15.14 1.13
C ARG A 136 -2.98 -14.95 0.47
N LEU A 137 -3.05 -15.01 -0.85
CA LEU A 137 -4.30 -14.91 -1.57
C LEU A 137 -4.98 -16.27 -1.74
N ARG A 138 -6.30 -16.27 -1.82
CA ARG A 138 -7.08 -17.42 -2.28
C ARG A 138 -6.91 -17.58 -3.78
N SER A 139 -7.17 -18.77 -4.30
CA SER A 139 -7.24 -18.96 -5.77
C SER A 139 -8.28 -18.00 -6.37
N GLY A 140 -7.90 -17.29 -7.44
CA GLY A 140 -8.67 -16.22 -8.03
C GLY A 140 -8.68 -14.91 -7.22
N GLY A 141 -7.84 -14.81 -6.18
CA GLY A 141 -7.69 -13.58 -5.39
C GLY A 141 -6.92 -12.50 -6.13
N LEU A 142 -7.09 -11.25 -5.71
CA LEU A 142 -6.51 -10.08 -6.36
C LEU A 142 -5.33 -9.53 -5.58
N LEU A 143 -4.23 -9.29 -6.27
CA LEU A 143 -3.10 -8.49 -5.81
C LEU A 143 -3.22 -7.09 -6.42
N ILE A 144 -3.32 -6.06 -5.59
CA ILE A 144 -3.42 -4.66 -6.00
C ILE A 144 -2.22 -3.90 -5.44
N LEU A 145 -1.35 -3.43 -6.31
CA LEU A 145 -0.13 -2.70 -5.95
C LEU A 145 -0.19 -1.30 -6.54
N VAL A 146 -0.26 -0.29 -5.68
CA VAL A 146 -0.18 1.11 -6.08
C VAL A 146 1.24 1.59 -5.83
N GLU A 147 1.98 1.86 -6.88
CA GLU A 147 3.40 2.21 -6.81
C GLU A 147 3.74 3.34 -7.80
N GLY A 148 4.99 3.71 -7.84
CA GLY A 148 5.52 4.72 -8.74
C GLY A 148 7.02 4.76 -8.73
N ARG A 149 7.59 5.60 -9.60
CA ARG A 149 9.00 5.88 -9.68
C ARG A 149 9.22 7.38 -9.47
N TRP A 150 9.40 7.79 -8.23
CA TRP A 150 9.51 9.21 -7.83
C TRP A 150 10.94 9.71 -7.68
N ARG A 151 11.94 8.86 -7.88
CA ARG A 151 13.36 9.24 -7.99
C ARG A 151 14.01 8.48 -9.12
N GLU A 152 14.78 9.17 -9.94
CA GLU A 152 15.63 8.51 -10.93
C GLU A 152 16.88 7.92 -10.25
N ALA A 153 17.42 6.85 -10.84
CA ALA A 153 18.65 6.24 -10.38
C ALA A 153 19.78 7.30 -10.40
N GLY A 154 20.41 7.54 -9.24
CA GLY A 154 21.49 8.51 -9.12
C GLY A 154 21.08 9.93 -8.69
N GLN A 155 19.79 10.23 -8.54
CA GLN A 155 19.39 11.47 -7.89
C GLN A 155 19.66 11.41 -6.39
N SER A 156 20.50 12.34 -5.90
CA SER A 156 20.85 12.47 -4.49
C SER A 156 19.69 13.10 -3.72
N GLY A 157 18.90 12.27 -3.04
CA GLY A 157 18.05 12.71 -1.94
C GLY A 157 18.50 11.98 -0.68
N ALA A 158 18.48 12.64 0.47
CA ALA A 158 18.76 11.95 1.73
C ALA A 158 17.83 10.74 1.86
N PRO A 159 18.35 9.54 2.19
CA PRO A 159 17.51 8.39 2.47
C PRO A 159 16.61 8.70 3.67
N TYR A 160 15.41 8.11 3.70
CA TYR A 160 14.48 8.31 4.82
C TYR A 160 15.02 7.72 6.14
N VAL A 161 15.90 6.69 6.05
CA VAL A 161 16.74 6.18 7.13
C VAL A 161 18.10 5.80 6.55
N GLU A 162 19.15 5.79 7.38
CA GLU A 162 20.49 5.37 6.98
C GLU A 162 20.49 3.94 6.43
N GLY A 163 21.11 3.72 5.28
CA GLY A 163 21.18 2.44 4.57
C GLY A 163 19.99 2.18 3.63
N ALA A 164 18.96 3.02 3.61
CA ALA A 164 17.83 2.84 2.70
C ALA A 164 18.21 3.05 1.23
N GLU A 165 19.29 3.78 0.96
CA GLU A 165 19.84 3.96 -0.39
C GLU A 165 20.33 2.68 -1.04
N THR A 166 20.56 1.62 -0.26
CA THR A 166 20.98 0.31 -0.75
C THR A 166 19.84 -0.60 -1.13
N LEU A 167 18.59 -0.18 -0.89
CA LEU A 167 17.39 -0.98 -1.21
C LEU A 167 17.23 -1.12 -2.73
N PRO A 168 16.82 -2.31 -3.23
CA PRO A 168 16.70 -2.58 -4.66
C PRO A 168 15.79 -1.58 -5.40
N TRP A 169 14.71 -1.17 -4.75
CA TRP A 169 13.71 -0.25 -5.31
C TRP A 169 13.68 1.09 -4.59
N HIS A 170 14.84 1.53 -4.07
CA HIS A 170 14.94 2.85 -3.47
C HIS A 170 14.51 3.95 -4.46
N GLY A 171 13.55 4.79 -4.04
CA GLY A 171 12.96 5.82 -4.89
C GLY A 171 11.81 5.33 -5.78
N GLY A 172 11.29 4.14 -5.51
CA GLY A 172 10.17 3.55 -6.23
C GLY A 172 10.59 2.53 -7.28
N VAL A 173 9.62 1.89 -7.89
CA VAL A 173 9.78 0.86 -8.92
C VAL A 173 8.99 1.26 -10.16
N THR A 174 9.52 1.01 -11.35
CA THR A 174 8.79 1.26 -12.60
C THR A 174 7.68 0.23 -12.81
N ALA A 175 6.67 0.57 -13.58
CA ALA A 175 5.62 -0.37 -13.95
C ALA A 175 6.18 -1.59 -14.71
N GLU A 176 7.20 -1.39 -15.54
CA GLU A 176 7.89 -2.44 -16.28
C GLU A 176 8.58 -3.43 -15.33
N ASP A 177 9.41 -2.93 -14.42
CA ASP A 177 10.15 -3.76 -13.44
C ASP A 177 9.19 -4.52 -12.51
N LEU A 178 8.13 -3.85 -12.04
CA LEU A 178 7.13 -4.49 -11.18
C LEU A 178 6.34 -5.55 -11.95
N THR A 179 5.97 -5.29 -13.21
CA THR A 179 5.32 -6.26 -14.08
C THR A 179 6.21 -7.48 -14.31
N ALA A 180 7.50 -7.29 -14.55
CA ALA A 180 8.45 -8.39 -14.71
C ALA A 180 8.58 -9.24 -13.44
N ALA A 181 8.52 -8.62 -12.26
CA ALA A 181 8.61 -9.31 -10.97
C ALA A 181 7.33 -10.08 -10.61
N VAL A 182 6.14 -9.52 -10.92
CA VAL A 182 4.84 -10.10 -10.56
C VAL A 182 4.37 -11.14 -11.59
N GLY A 183 4.63 -10.91 -12.88
CA GLY A 183 4.11 -11.75 -13.97
C GLY A 183 4.29 -13.26 -13.78
N PRO A 184 5.47 -13.76 -13.33
CA PRO A 184 5.67 -15.19 -13.07
C PRO A 184 4.85 -15.78 -11.91
N LEU A 185 4.22 -14.94 -11.09
CA LEU A 185 3.54 -15.34 -9.84
C LEU A 185 2.00 -15.38 -9.97
N VAL A 186 1.45 -14.89 -11.09
CA VAL A 186 0.02 -14.63 -11.25
C VAL A 186 -0.49 -15.18 -12.57
N ALA A 187 -1.80 -15.40 -12.68
CA ALA A 187 -2.44 -15.91 -13.89
C ALA A 187 -2.65 -14.80 -14.94
N ASP A 188 -2.97 -13.59 -14.46
CA ASP A 188 -3.23 -12.42 -15.30
C ASP A 188 -2.87 -11.15 -14.54
N LEU A 189 -2.50 -10.10 -15.27
CA LEU A 189 -2.24 -8.78 -14.69
C LEU A 189 -2.53 -7.66 -15.69
N ARG A 190 -2.86 -6.49 -15.16
CA ARG A 190 -2.93 -5.25 -15.92
C ARG A 190 -2.30 -4.10 -15.13
N VAL A 191 -1.84 -3.10 -15.84
CA VAL A 191 -1.32 -1.86 -15.26
C VAL A 191 -2.22 -0.71 -15.68
N GLU A 192 -2.59 0.13 -14.73
CA GLU A 192 -3.35 1.37 -14.94
C GLU A 192 -2.44 2.57 -14.64
N ASP A 193 -2.29 3.47 -15.59
CA ASP A 193 -1.63 4.76 -15.36
C ASP A 193 -2.50 5.65 -14.45
N LEU A 194 -1.91 6.11 -13.36
CA LEU A 194 -2.55 7.01 -12.39
C LEU A 194 -1.93 8.41 -12.38
N LYS A 195 -0.86 8.64 -13.15
CA LYS A 195 -0.14 9.91 -13.19
C LYS A 195 -1.04 11.06 -13.64
N ASN A 196 -1.92 10.79 -14.60
CA ASN A 196 -2.77 11.80 -15.24
C ASN A 196 -4.08 12.08 -14.47
N ASP A 197 -4.23 11.55 -13.27
CA ASP A 197 -5.37 11.81 -12.39
C ASP A 197 -4.90 12.64 -11.17
N PRO A 198 -4.85 13.99 -11.29
CA PRO A 198 -4.29 14.83 -10.24
C PRO A 198 -5.08 14.78 -8.93
N ASP A 199 -6.35 14.41 -8.98
CA ASP A 199 -7.18 14.32 -7.79
C ASP A 199 -6.71 13.20 -6.86
N LEU A 200 -6.13 12.11 -7.39
CA LEU A 200 -5.56 11.04 -6.57
C LEU A 200 -4.41 11.52 -5.67
N TRP A 201 -3.67 12.54 -6.13
CA TRP A 201 -2.42 12.99 -5.50
C TRP A 201 -2.56 14.35 -4.80
N GLY A 202 -3.74 14.98 -4.90
CA GLY A 202 -3.98 16.35 -4.41
C GLY A 202 -3.35 17.44 -5.28
N GLY A 203 -2.94 17.09 -6.49
CA GLY A 203 -2.36 17.99 -7.49
C GLY A 203 -1.61 17.23 -8.58
N PRO A 204 -1.15 17.90 -9.63
CA PRO A 204 -0.38 17.29 -10.70
C PRO A 204 0.93 16.68 -10.19
N VAL A 205 1.28 15.49 -10.68
CA VAL A 205 2.56 14.82 -10.45
C VAL A 205 3.31 14.67 -11.77
N THR A 206 4.64 14.69 -11.71
CA THR A 206 5.50 14.55 -12.90
C THR A 206 6.16 13.17 -13.00
N ASP A 207 6.24 12.49 -11.88
CA ASP A 207 6.80 11.16 -11.76
C ASP A 207 5.82 10.07 -12.25
N GLU A 208 6.31 8.84 -12.37
CA GLU A 208 5.48 7.70 -12.72
C GLU A 208 4.61 7.29 -11.54
N ARG A 209 3.32 7.12 -11.77
CA ARG A 209 2.32 6.64 -10.80
C ARG A 209 1.38 5.66 -11.48
N TYR A 210 1.21 4.50 -10.90
CA TYR A 210 0.39 3.44 -11.49
C TYR A 210 -0.20 2.51 -10.44
N ALA A 211 -1.21 1.74 -10.84
CA ALA A 211 -1.67 0.55 -10.13
C ALA A 211 -1.41 -0.69 -10.98
N LEU A 212 -0.81 -1.72 -10.38
CA LEU A 212 -0.77 -3.07 -10.95
C LEU A 212 -1.83 -3.90 -10.27
N ILE A 213 -2.75 -4.46 -11.04
CA ILE A 213 -3.83 -5.32 -10.57
C ILE A 213 -3.63 -6.70 -11.20
N ALA A 214 -3.47 -7.73 -10.37
CA ALA A 214 -3.20 -9.09 -10.80
C ALA A 214 -4.13 -10.10 -10.15
N CYS A 215 -4.39 -11.22 -10.84
CA CYS A 215 -5.18 -12.34 -10.34
C CYS A 215 -4.27 -13.56 -10.16
N VAL A 216 -4.29 -14.21 -8.98
CA VAL A 216 -3.51 -15.42 -8.68
C VAL A 216 -4.29 -16.71 -8.96
#